data_0bb5c4b67103838f06430c8ad67c562d
#
_entry.id   0bb5c4b67103838f06430c8ad67c562d
#
_cell.length_a   1.000
_cell.length_b   1.000
_cell.length_c   1.000
_cell.angle_alpha   90.00
_cell.angle_beta   90.00
_cell.angle_gamma   90.00
#
_symmetry.space_group_name_H-M   'P 1'
#
loop_
_entity.id
_entity.type
_entity.pdbx_description
1 polymer ?
#
loop_
_entity_poly.entity_id
_entity_poly.type
_entity_poly.pdbx_seq_one_letter_code
_entity_poly.pdbx_strand_id
1 'polypeptide(L)'
;MKPTTEAEGSAAVRRNAAHRKSYFEKHHDLSADQVVGLSKWLNASLLATNGAAVIAVLNNAQHIKVSIVAMTFFIAGLLLPMASAWFLQVIYNNVTEPIFNYFLYWSEVETSGVRDEASEENLKFALLHAYRFQYVPPALGWLSALAFVGGIVATMRGLG
;
A
#
# COMPACT_ATOMS: atom_id res chain seq x y z
N MET A 1 39.30 -29.73 20.69
CA MET A 1 39.05 -29.82 19.24
C MET A 1 38.53 -28.45 18.79
N LYS A 2 39.29 -27.70 17.97
CA LYS A 2 38.74 -26.43 17.40
C LYS A 2 37.68 -26.78 16.38
N PRO A 3 36.51 -26.12 16.39
CA PRO A 3 35.51 -26.30 15.35
C PRO A 3 36.15 -25.99 14.00
N THR A 4 35.86 -26.81 13.01
CA THR A 4 36.32 -26.59 11.64
C THR A 4 35.69 -25.31 11.09
N THR A 5 36.41 -24.55 10.31
CA THR A 5 35.97 -23.27 9.71
C THR A 5 34.61 -23.37 9.00
N GLU A 6 34.28 -24.55 8.46
CA GLU A 6 32.97 -24.83 7.82
C GLU A 6 31.79 -24.88 8.83
N ALA A 7 32.01 -25.44 10.01
CA ALA A 7 30.96 -25.51 11.04
C ALA A 7 30.64 -24.11 11.61
N GLU A 8 31.66 -23.26 11.75
CA GLU A 8 31.47 -21.85 12.16
C GLU A 8 30.75 -21.05 11.07
N GLY A 9 31.09 -21.27 9.81
CA GLY A 9 30.40 -20.65 8.66
C GLY A 9 28.92 -21.02 8.61
N SER A 10 28.58 -22.31 8.73
CA SER A 10 27.21 -22.79 8.76
C SER A 10 26.41 -22.24 9.94
N ALA A 11 27.01 -22.15 11.12
CA ALA A 11 26.35 -21.57 12.31
C ALA A 11 26.09 -20.06 12.16
N ALA A 12 26.96 -19.33 11.50
CA ALA A 12 26.76 -17.91 11.18
C ALA A 12 25.62 -17.70 10.19
N VAL A 13 25.54 -18.55 9.14
CA VAL A 13 24.46 -18.53 8.15
C VAL A 13 23.11 -18.79 8.82
N ARG A 14 23.01 -19.81 9.65
CA ARG A 14 21.77 -20.14 10.41
C ARG A 14 21.32 -18.97 11.30
N ARG A 15 22.24 -18.35 12.04
CA ARG A 15 21.91 -17.18 12.89
C ARG A 15 21.42 -16.00 12.08
N ASN A 16 22.01 -15.75 10.92
CA ASN A 16 21.56 -14.67 10.03
C ASN A 16 20.16 -14.98 9.44
N ALA A 17 19.92 -16.24 9.08
CA ALA A 17 18.60 -16.69 8.59
C ALA A 17 17.51 -16.52 9.66
N ALA A 18 17.78 -16.97 10.90
CA ALA A 18 16.86 -16.79 12.02
C ALA A 18 16.57 -15.32 12.31
N HIS A 19 17.58 -14.44 12.25
CA HIS A 19 17.38 -12.99 12.42
C HIS A 19 16.55 -12.40 11.30
N ARG A 20 16.80 -12.75 10.03
CA ARG A 20 16.03 -12.28 8.89
C ARG A 20 14.58 -12.75 8.96
N LYS A 21 14.33 -14.01 9.30
CA LYS A 21 13.00 -14.56 9.49
C LYS A 21 12.23 -13.81 10.57
N SER A 22 12.80 -13.65 11.76
CA SER A 22 12.20 -12.90 12.88
C SER A 22 11.95 -11.43 12.54
N TYR A 23 12.86 -10.81 11.80
CA TYR A 23 12.67 -9.45 11.30
C TYR A 23 11.45 -9.36 10.35
N PHE A 24 11.32 -10.31 9.42
CA PHE A 24 10.19 -10.39 8.50
C PHE A 24 8.87 -10.61 9.23
N GLU A 25 8.79 -11.58 10.13
CA GLU A 25 7.59 -11.86 10.95
C GLU A 25 7.14 -10.59 11.68
N LYS A 26 8.04 -9.97 12.42
CA LYS A 26 7.71 -8.83 13.26
C LYS A 26 7.36 -7.55 12.49
N HIS A 27 8.06 -7.27 11.40
CA HIS A 27 7.85 -6.04 10.64
C HIS A 27 6.78 -6.16 9.58
N HIS A 28 6.56 -7.36 9.02
CA HIS A 28 5.51 -7.57 8.04
C HIS A 28 4.13 -7.40 8.66
N ASP A 29 3.85 -8.03 9.79
CA ASP A 29 2.54 -7.98 10.43
C ASP A 29 2.22 -6.57 10.96
N LEU A 30 3.15 -5.95 11.69
CA LEU A 30 2.94 -4.61 12.26
C LEU A 30 2.82 -3.53 11.19
N SER A 31 3.66 -3.57 10.15
CA SER A 31 3.65 -2.55 9.11
C SER A 31 2.45 -2.72 8.17
N ALA A 32 2.09 -3.95 7.83
CA ALA A 32 0.95 -4.24 6.98
C ALA A 32 -0.36 -3.77 7.65
N ASP A 33 -0.58 -4.10 8.92
CA ASP A 33 -1.79 -3.71 9.65
C ASP A 33 -1.91 -2.19 9.82
N GLN A 34 -0.80 -1.51 10.14
CA GLN A 34 -0.79 -0.05 10.29
C GLN A 34 -1.04 0.67 8.95
N VAL A 35 -0.35 0.26 7.89
CA VAL A 35 -0.50 0.87 6.56
C VAL A 35 -1.88 0.61 5.99
N VAL A 36 -2.39 -0.61 6.11
CA VAL A 36 -3.75 -0.98 5.66
C VAL A 36 -4.81 -0.25 6.49
N GLY A 37 -4.65 -0.17 7.81
CA GLY A 37 -5.56 0.53 8.70
C GLY A 37 -5.63 2.02 8.39
N LEU A 38 -4.48 2.68 8.25
CA LEU A 38 -4.39 4.10 7.89
C LEU A 38 -4.98 4.38 6.49
N SER A 39 -4.67 3.54 5.52
CA SER A 39 -5.19 3.67 4.14
C SER A 39 -6.71 3.50 4.10
N LYS A 40 -7.26 2.53 4.84
CA LYS A 40 -8.73 2.35 4.96
C LYS A 40 -9.39 3.57 5.57
N TRP A 41 -8.84 4.10 6.67
CA TRP A 41 -9.37 5.30 7.32
C TRP A 41 -9.31 6.52 6.39
N LEU A 42 -8.18 6.75 5.72
CA LEU A 42 -8.01 7.85 4.79
C LEU A 42 -8.99 7.77 3.61
N ASN A 43 -9.09 6.59 2.98
CA ASN A 43 -10.02 6.38 1.87
C ASN A 43 -11.48 6.56 2.30
N ALA A 44 -11.87 6.06 3.47
CA ALA A 44 -13.21 6.26 4.00
C ALA A 44 -13.51 7.74 4.27
N SER A 45 -12.54 8.48 4.84
CA SER A 45 -12.67 9.92 5.09
C SER A 45 -12.81 10.73 3.80
N LEU A 46 -11.98 10.43 2.79
CA LEU A 46 -12.06 11.09 1.48
C LEU A 46 -13.39 10.78 0.77
N LEU A 47 -13.85 9.54 0.85
CA LEU A 47 -15.14 9.13 0.27
C LEU A 47 -16.30 9.88 0.96
N ALA A 48 -16.32 9.92 2.29
CA ALA A 48 -17.35 10.60 3.05
C ALA A 48 -17.35 12.11 2.78
N THR A 49 -16.19 12.75 2.75
CA THR A 49 -16.05 14.19 2.53
C THR A 49 -16.47 14.60 1.12
N ASN A 50 -16.00 13.89 0.09
CA ASN A 50 -16.41 14.16 -1.28
C ASN A 50 -17.89 13.83 -1.51
N GLY A 51 -18.40 12.74 -0.93
CA GLY A 51 -19.81 12.38 -1.00
C GLY A 51 -20.72 13.42 -0.36
N ALA A 52 -20.37 13.91 0.83
CA ALA A 52 -21.10 14.99 1.50
C ALA A 52 -21.09 16.28 0.67
N ALA A 53 -19.96 16.61 0.03
CA ALA A 53 -19.85 17.77 -0.87
C ALA A 53 -20.78 17.63 -2.09
N VAL A 54 -20.86 16.46 -2.72
CA VAL A 54 -21.80 16.19 -3.83
C VAL A 54 -23.24 16.43 -3.38
N ILE A 55 -23.62 15.87 -2.23
CA ILE A 55 -24.98 16.03 -1.67
C ILE A 55 -25.27 17.50 -1.36
N ALA A 56 -24.33 18.22 -0.74
CA ALA A 56 -24.48 19.64 -0.42
C ALA A 56 -24.68 20.48 -1.68
N VAL A 57 -23.92 20.22 -2.75
CA VAL A 57 -24.05 20.88 -4.03
C VAL A 57 -25.40 20.59 -4.66
N LEU A 58 -25.87 19.35 -4.67
CA LEU A 58 -27.16 18.96 -5.24
C LEU A 58 -28.34 19.61 -4.49
N ASN A 59 -28.29 19.63 -3.16
CA ASN A 59 -29.36 20.24 -2.34
C ASN A 59 -29.45 21.75 -2.50
N ASN A 60 -28.37 22.42 -2.90
CA ASN A 60 -28.33 23.87 -3.10
C ASN A 60 -28.34 24.28 -4.59
N ALA A 61 -28.58 23.34 -5.50
CA ALA A 61 -28.52 23.57 -6.94
C ALA A 61 -29.49 24.66 -7.46
N GLN A 62 -30.58 24.95 -6.74
CA GLN A 62 -31.53 25.99 -7.07
C GLN A 62 -31.02 27.42 -6.76
N HIS A 63 -30.08 27.54 -5.82
CA HIS A 63 -29.54 28.83 -5.36
C HIS A 63 -28.13 29.11 -5.88
N ILE A 64 -27.45 28.06 -6.30
CA ILE A 64 -26.08 28.15 -6.81
C ILE A 64 -26.14 27.81 -8.29
N LYS A 65 -25.61 28.68 -9.16
CA LYS A 65 -25.23 28.27 -10.52
C LYS A 65 -24.09 27.23 -10.36
N VAL A 66 -24.49 26.02 -10.01
CA VAL A 66 -23.55 24.92 -9.76
C VAL A 66 -22.75 24.70 -11.01
N SER A 67 -21.52 25.12 -10.97
CA SER A 67 -20.58 24.86 -12.03
C SER A 67 -20.51 23.33 -12.21
N ILE A 68 -20.82 22.82 -13.38
CA ILE A 68 -20.59 21.43 -13.77
C ILE A 68 -19.17 21.04 -13.42
N VAL A 69 -18.25 21.98 -13.46
CA VAL A 69 -16.84 21.83 -13.07
C VAL A 69 -16.70 21.44 -11.60
N ALA A 70 -17.40 22.12 -10.65
CA ALA A 70 -17.33 21.77 -9.24
C ALA A 70 -17.83 20.35 -8.98
N MET A 71 -18.94 19.98 -9.60
CA MET A 71 -19.51 18.65 -9.48
C MET A 71 -18.59 17.56 -10.05
N THR A 72 -17.96 17.83 -11.19
CA THR A 72 -16.96 16.91 -11.77
C THR A 72 -15.78 16.67 -10.83
N PHE A 73 -15.26 17.72 -10.18
CA PHE A 73 -14.20 17.59 -9.20
C PHE A 73 -14.59 16.72 -7.99
N PHE A 74 -15.79 16.93 -7.44
CA PHE A 74 -16.24 16.14 -6.29
C PHE A 74 -16.52 14.68 -6.67
N ILE A 75 -17.11 14.41 -7.85
CA ILE A 75 -17.32 13.05 -8.35
C ILE A 75 -15.95 12.37 -8.59
N ALA A 76 -15.01 13.05 -9.22
CA ALA A 76 -13.65 12.52 -9.39
C ALA A 76 -13.01 12.21 -8.02
N GLY A 77 -13.13 13.15 -7.07
CA GLY A 77 -12.67 12.97 -5.69
C GLY A 77 -13.31 11.78 -4.96
N LEU A 78 -14.51 11.37 -5.34
CA LEU A 78 -15.21 10.20 -4.82
C LEU A 78 -14.74 8.90 -5.48
N LEU A 79 -14.47 8.91 -6.79
CA LEU A 79 -14.05 7.72 -7.52
C LEU A 79 -12.59 7.33 -7.25
N LEU A 80 -11.72 8.31 -7.00
CA LEU A 80 -10.29 8.09 -6.78
C LEU A 80 -9.98 7.22 -5.53
N PRO A 81 -10.63 7.40 -4.36
CA PRO A 81 -10.44 6.50 -3.22
C PRO A 81 -10.93 5.07 -3.48
N MET A 82 -11.98 4.91 -4.28
CA MET A 82 -12.46 3.58 -4.68
C MET A 82 -11.41 2.87 -5.55
N ALA A 83 -10.85 3.58 -6.52
CA ALA A 83 -9.73 3.08 -7.33
C ALA A 83 -8.50 2.76 -6.46
N SER A 84 -8.16 3.63 -5.50
CA SER A 84 -7.08 3.39 -4.54
C SER A 84 -7.28 2.10 -3.74
N ALA A 85 -8.49 1.87 -3.22
CA ALA A 85 -8.82 0.64 -2.48
C ALA A 85 -8.70 -0.61 -3.36
N TRP A 86 -9.13 -0.53 -4.63
CA TRP A 86 -8.97 -1.62 -5.58
C TRP A 86 -7.49 -1.93 -5.86
N PHE A 87 -6.66 -0.90 -6.08
CA PHE A 87 -5.22 -1.08 -6.27
C PHE A 87 -4.54 -1.70 -5.04
N LEU A 88 -4.93 -1.29 -3.83
CA LEU A 88 -4.45 -1.92 -2.59
C LEU A 88 -4.76 -3.41 -2.55
N GLN A 89 -5.97 -3.82 -2.95
CA GLN A 89 -6.36 -5.23 -3.02
C GLN A 89 -5.52 -5.99 -4.04
N VAL A 90 -5.27 -5.40 -5.22
CA VAL A 90 -4.42 -6.02 -6.26
C VAL A 90 -2.99 -6.19 -5.76
N ILE A 91 -2.41 -5.16 -5.10
CA ILE A 91 -1.07 -5.24 -4.52
C ILE A 91 -1.01 -6.35 -3.47
N TYR A 92 -1.98 -6.38 -2.54
CA TYR A 92 -2.02 -7.39 -1.49
C TYR A 92 -2.03 -8.82 -2.07
N ASN A 93 -2.88 -9.07 -3.05
CA ASN A 93 -2.95 -10.38 -3.70
C ASN A 93 -1.64 -10.77 -4.39
N ASN A 94 -0.97 -9.81 -5.05
CA ASN A 94 0.27 -10.07 -5.77
C ASN A 94 1.50 -10.24 -4.85
N VAL A 95 1.46 -9.69 -3.65
CA VAL A 95 2.60 -9.69 -2.71
C VAL A 95 2.58 -10.89 -1.77
N THR A 96 1.42 -11.45 -1.49
CA THR A 96 1.24 -12.53 -0.50
C THR A 96 2.09 -13.76 -0.82
N GLU A 97 2.05 -14.26 -2.05
CA GLU A 97 2.79 -15.46 -2.46
C GLU A 97 4.33 -15.23 -2.46
N PRO A 98 4.87 -14.16 -3.07
CA PRO A 98 6.29 -13.88 -3.01
C PRO A 98 6.84 -13.71 -1.58
N ILE A 99 6.08 -13.09 -0.68
CA ILE A 99 6.46 -12.96 0.74
C ILE A 99 6.51 -14.33 1.41
N PHE A 100 5.50 -15.16 1.20
CA PHE A 100 5.45 -16.49 1.77
C PHE A 100 6.62 -17.37 1.28
N ASN A 101 6.92 -17.33 -0.01
CA ASN A 101 8.04 -18.06 -0.60
C ASN A 101 9.40 -17.55 -0.06
N TYR A 102 9.54 -16.25 0.15
CA TYR A 102 10.74 -15.68 0.76
C TYR A 102 10.91 -16.12 2.23
N PHE A 103 9.81 -16.20 2.98
CA PHE A 103 9.80 -16.72 4.35
C PHE A 103 10.19 -18.21 4.39
N LEU A 104 9.62 -19.04 3.51
CA LEU A 104 9.95 -20.47 3.41
C LEU A 104 11.43 -20.67 3.10
N TYR A 105 12.00 -19.92 2.17
CA TYR A 105 13.41 -19.96 1.84
C TYR A 105 14.29 -19.70 3.07
N TRP A 106 14.02 -18.64 3.84
CA TRP A 106 14.83 -18.37 5.05
C TRP A 106 14.62 -19.41 6.15
N SER A 107 13.46 -20.03 6.24
CA SER A 107 13.20 -21.15 7.15
C SER A 107 14.02 -22.38 6.77
N GLU A 108 14.18 -22.65 5.47
CA GLU A 108 15.01 -23.73 4.97
C GLU A 108 16.52 -23.44 5.19
N VAL A 109 16.97 -22.21 4.94
CA VAL A 109 18.35 -21.80 5.22
C VAL A 109 18.68 -21.88 6.72
N GLU A 110 17.72 -21.55 7.60
CA GLU A 110 17.87 -21.68 9.05
C GLU A 110 18.12 -23.15 9.46
N THR A 111 17.40 -24.09 8.85
CA THR A 111 17.52 -25.52 9.19
C THR A 111 18.73 -26.19 8.53
N SER A 112 18.94 -25.96 7.25
CA SER A 112 20.02 -26.58 6.48
C SER A 112 21.39 -25.95 6.74
N GLY A 113 21.43 -24.64 6.99
CA GLY A 113 22.68 -23.86 7.04
C GLY A 113 23.29 -23.60 5.66
N VAL A 114 22.59 -23.93 4.59
CA VAL A 114 23.03 -23.75 3.19
C VAL A 114 22.25 -22.60 2.58
N ARG A 115 22.95 -21.63 2.00
CA ARG A 115 22.36 -20.48 1.30
C ARG A 115 22.53 -20.66 -0.20
N ASP A 116 21.44 -20.60 -0.95
CA ASP A 116 21.44 -20.53 -2.39
C ASP A 116 21.22 -19.06 -2.83
N GLU A 117 22.29 -18.44 -3.30
CA GLU A 117 22.27 -17.04 -3.73
C GLU A 117 21.38 -16.81 -4.95
N ALA A 118 21.31 -17.78 -5.88
CA ALA A 118 20.49 -17.67 -7.08
C ALA A 118 19.00 -17.68 -6.73
N SER A 119 18.57 -18.57 -5.85
CA SER A 119 17.19 -18.62 -5.35
C SER A 119 16.84 -17.37 -4.56
N GLU A 120 17.74 -16.85 -3.72
CA GLU A 120 17.51 -15.60 -3.00
C GLU A 120 17.31 -14.41 -3.94
N GLU A 121 18.12 -14.29 -4.99
CA GLU A 121 18.03 -13.21 -5.96
C GLU A 121 16.72 -13.25 -6.75
N ASN A 122 16.29 -14.44 -7.19
CA ASN A 122 15.01 -14.64 -7.85
C ASN A 122 13.83 -14.24 -6.96
N LEU A 123 13.85 -14.61 -5.68
CA LEU A 123 12.81 -14.25 -4.73
C LEU A 123 12.78 -12.74 -4.44
N LYS A 124 13.93 -12.09 -4.34
CA LYS A 124 14.02 -10.62 -4.23
C LYS A 124 13.45 -9.93 -5.46
N PHE A 125 13.76 -10.42 -6.65
CA PHE A 125 13.21 -9.87 -7.88
C PHE A 125 11.69 -10.02 -7.95
N ALA A 126 11.15 -11.18 -7.56
CA ALA A 126 9.72 -11.41 -7.48
C ALA A 126 9.03 -10.44 -6.51
N LEU A 127 9.63 -10.20 -5.33
CA LEU A 127 9.14 -9.23 -4.36
C LEU A 127 9.15 -7.80 -4.93
N LEU A 128 10.25 -7.35 -5.52
CA LEU A 128 10.35 -6.02 -6.12
C LEU A 128 9.30 -5.82 -7.22
N HIS A 129 9.07 -6.85 -8.03
CA HIS A 129 8.05 -6.81 -9.07
C HIS A 129 6.63 -6.73 -8.50
N ALA A 130 6.35 -7.45 -7.42
CA ALA A 130 5.05 -7.42 -6.74
C ALA A 130 4.74 -6.03 -6.14
N TYR A 131 5.76 -5.34 -5.62
CA TYR A 131 5.62 -3.99 -5.04
C TYR A 131 5.64 -2.84 -6.05
N ARG A 132 5.76 -3.11 -7.36
CA ARG A 132 5.90 -2.06 -8.40
C ARG A 132 4.80 -0.98 -8.37
N PHE A 133 3.61 -1.33 -7.93
CA PHE A 133 2.46 -0.42 -7.85
C PHE A 133 2.23 0.21 -6.46
N GLN A 134 3.15 0.04 -5.53
CA GLN A 134 2.99 0.50 -4.13
C GLN A 134 2.72 2.00 -3.99
N TYR A 135 3.15 2.82 -4.95
CA TYR A 135 2.95 4.27 -4.94
C TYR A 135 1.61 4.72 -5.55
N VAL A 136 0.89 3.84 -6.25
CA VAL A 136 -0.37 4.19 -6.91
C VAL A 136 -1.47 4.53 -5.90
N PRO A 137 -1.75 3.73 -4.85
CA PRO A 137 -2.78 4.05 -3.87
C PRO A 137 -2.58 5.40 -3.17
N PRO A 138 -1.39 5.75 -2.63
CA PRO A 138 -1.20 7.06 -2.02
C PRO A 138 -1.30 8.20 -3.04
N ALA A 139 -0.84 8.02 -4.27
CA ALA A 139 -1.00 9.05 -5.32
C ALA A 139 -2.48 9.33 -5.62
N LEU A 140 -3.31 8.28 -5.73
CA LEU A 140 -4.76 8.41 -5.91
C LEU A 140 -5.42 9.11 -4.72
N GLY A 141 -4.97 8.83 -3.48
CA GLY A 141 -5.43 9.53 -2.29
C GLY A 141 -5.13 11.03 -2.34
N TRP A 142 -3.92 11.42 -2.70
CA TRP A 142 -3.55 12.83 -2.86
C TRP A 142 -4.34 13.51 -3.99
N LEU A 143 -4.54 12.85 -5.11
CA LEU A 143 -5.36 13.37 -6.22
C LEU A 143 -6.81 13.58 -5.79
N SER A 144 -7.37 12.69 -4.96
CA SER A 144 -8.72 12.87 -4.39
C SER A 144 -8.80 14.10 -3.48
N ALA A 145 -7.80 14.31 -2.63
CA ALA A 145 -7.75 15.51 -1.77
C ALA A 145 -7.64 16.80 -2.62
N LEU A 146 -6.83 16.80 -3.66
CA LEU A 146 -6.71 17.93 -4.60
C LEU A 146 -8.02 18.16 -5.37
N ALA A 147 -8.70 17.12 -5.79
CA ALA A 147 -10.00 17.21 -6.42
C ALA A 147 -11.04 17.86 -5.48
N PHE A 148 -11.05 17.48 -4.18
CA PHE A 148 -11.90 18.11 -3.19
C PHE A 148 -11.64 19.62 -3.09
N VAL A 149 -10.38 20.03 -2.95
CA VAL A 149 -9.98 21.46 -2.90
C VAL A 149 -10.39 22.18 -4.18
N GLY A 150 -10.15 21.57 -5.34
CA GLY A 150 -10.56 22.10 -6.64
C GLY A 150 -12.07 22.32 -6.75
N GLY A 151 -12.84 21.36 -6.22
CA GLY A 151 -14.30 21.46 -6.14
C GLY A 151 -14.77 22.64 -5.28
N ILE A 152 -14.15 22.83 -4.11
CA ILE A 152 -14.44 23.99 -3.24
C ILE A 152 -14.16 25.31 -3.97
N VAL A 153 -12.96 25.44 -4.57
CA VAL A 153 -12.58 26.67 -5.30
C VAL A 153 -13.54 26.95 -6.47
N ALA A 154 -13.92 25.91 -7.21
CA ALA A 154 -14.90 26.05 -8.31
C ALA A 154 -16.28 26.48 -7.79
N THR A 155 -16.72 25.96 -6.66
CA THR A 155 -17.98 26.37 -6.01
C THR A 155 -17.93 27.82 -5.58
N MET A 156 -16.84 28.25 -4.94
CA MET A 156 -16.67 29.65 -4.48
C MET A 156 -16.68 30.65 -5.64
N ARG A 157 -16.06 30.30 -6.78
CA ARG A 157 -16.09 31.14 -8.00
C ARG A 157 -17.45 31.18 -8.66
N GLY A 158 -18.29 30.18 -8.48
CA GLY A 158 -19.67 30.17 -8.99
C GLY A 158 -20.66 30.94 -8.14
N LEU A 159 -20.27 31.39 -6.95
CA LEU A 159 -21.08 32.19 -6.03
C LEU A 159 -20.89 33.71 -6.23
N GLY A 160 -19.89 34.16 -6.95
CA GLY A 160 -19.62 35.56 -7.29
C GLY A 160 -20.03 35.86 -8.70
#